data_95bd90c1334c44718c480b0e2de73530
#
_entry.id   95bd90c1334c44718c480b0e2de73530
#
_cell.length_a   1.000
_cell.length_b   1.000
_cell.length_c   1.000
_cell.angle_alpha   90.00
_cell.angle_beta   90.00
_cell.angle_gamma   90.00
#
_symmetry.space_group_name_H-M   'P 1'
#
loop_
_entity.id
_entity.type
_entity.pdbx_description
1 polymer ?
#
loop_
_entity_poly.entity_id
_entity_poly.type
_entity_poly.pdbx_seq_one_letter_code
_entity_poly.pdbx_strand_id
1 'polypeptide(L)'
;YTFCMCPGGYVVNTSSERGMLAVNGMSNHKRDGRNANSALIVTVTPDDFGEKGVLAGVEFQRRLESAAYRLGDGKIPIQMLGDFAAGKASTTLGDICPDTRGETCLTKVRELLPEPISAAILEGTEAFEKRIHCFARPDAVLSGVESRTSSPVRILRNERFESETAGLYPCGEGAGYAGGIMSAAMDGMKVAEQIAKKFKMLYDINIQQQKDT
;
A
#
# COMPACT_ATOMS: atom_id res chain seq x y z
N TYR A 1 -1.10 -10.52 -8.26
CA TYR A 1 -2.03 -11.13 -7.28
C TYR A 1 -3.00 -10.08 -6.74
N THR A 2 -4.03 -10.52 -6.02
CA THR A 2 -4.98 -9.66 -5.33
C THR A 2 -5.03 -10.03 -3.85
N PHE A 3 -5.24 -9.03 -2.98
CA PHE A 3 -5.36 -9.22 -1.55
C PHE A 3 -6.17 -8.09 -0.91
N CYS A 4 -6.24 -8.03 0.43
CA CYS A 4 -7.03 -7.02 1.16
C CYS A 4 -8.48 -6.97 0.70
N MET A 5 -9.13 -8.16 0.63
CA MET A 5 -10.55 -8.24 0.28
C MET A 5 -11.38 -7.54 1.33
N CYS A 6 -12.07 -6.48 0.94
CA CYS A 6 -12.87 -5.60 1.81
C CYS A 6 -14.37 -5.70 1.45
N PRO A 7 -15.08 -6.72 1.95
CA PRO A 7 -16.53 -6.82 1.72
C PRO A 7 -17.26 -5.67 2.42
N GLY A 8 -18.29 -5.12 1.77
CA GLY A 8 -19.02 -3.95 2.28
C GLY A 8 -18.11 -2.75 2.50
N GLY A 9 -17.09 -2.60 1.65
CA GLY A 9 -16.02 -1.67 1.82
C GLY A 9 -16.11 -0.42 0.95
N TYR A 10 -15.15 0.47 1.16
CA TYR A 10 -15.00 1.71 0.41
C TYR A 10 -13.51 1.98 0.14
N VAL A 11 -13.23 2.82 -0.84
CA VAL A 11 -11.87 3.29 -1.13
C VAL A 11 -11.67 4.65 -0.47
N VAL A 12 -10.51 4.86 0.14
CA VAL A 12 -10.18 6.10 0.85
C VAL A 12 -8.92 6.73 0.26
N ASN A 13 -8.90 8.07 0.23
CA ASN A 13 -7.68 8.83 -0.02
C ASN A 13 -6.76 8.72 1.22
N THR A 14 -5.57 8.15 1.03
CA THR A 14 -4.56 7.96 2.08
C THR A 14 -3.30 8.78 1.85
N SER A 15 -3.39 9.83 1.04
CA SER A 15 -2.27 10.71 0.73
C SER A 15 -1.67 11.32 1.99
N SER A 16 -0.35 11.33 2.11
CA SER A 16 0.38 11.89 3.25
C SER A 16 1.30 13.06 2.88
N GLU A 17 1.50 13.31 1.59
CA GLU A 17 2.34 14.38 1.09
C GLU A 17 1.53 15.33 0.19
N ARG A 18 1.85 16.63 0.19
CA ARG A 18 1.20 17.62 -0.70
C ARG A 18 1.50 17.31 -2.16
N GLY A 19 0.47 17.39 -3.01
CA GLY A 19 0.61 17.13 -4.46
C GLY A 19 0.82 15.66 -4.81
N MET A 20 0.60 14.76 -3.84
CA MET A 20 0.63 13.32 -4.02
C MET A 20 -0.78 12.73 -3.80
N LEU A 21 -1.09 11.64 -4.46
CA LEU A 21 -2.36 10.93 -4.27
C LEU A 21 -2.12 9.44 -4.19
N ALA A 22 -2.52 8.86 -3.08
CA ALA A 22 -2.56 7.42 -2.86
C ALA A 22 -3.93 7.03 -2.32
N VAL A 23 -4.37 5.81 -2.64
CA VAL A 23 -5.63 5.25 -2.16
C VAL A 23 -5.39 3.95 -1.40
N ASN A 24 -6.38 3.55 -0.60
CA ASN A 24 -6.42 2.24 0.03
C ASN A 24 -7.87 1.78 0.16
N GLY A 25 -8.09 0.46 0.22
CA GLY A 25 -9.36 -0.15 0.50
C GLY A 25 -9.60 -0.33 1.99
N MET A 26 -10.83 -0.07 2.44
CA MET A 26 -11.26 -0.19 3.82
C MET A 26 -12.60 -0.91 3.92
N SER A 27 -12.88 -1.54 5.07
CA SER A 27 -14.19 -2.05 5.44
C SER A 27 -14.66 -1.47 6.75
N ASN A 28 -15.94 -1.16 6.84
CA ASN A 28 -16.58 -0.93 8.15
C ASN A 28 -16.64 -2.24 8.95
N HIS A 29 -16.71 -2.15 10.26
CA HIS A 29 -16.84 -3.32 11.13
C HIS A 29 -18.00 -4.24 10.74
N LYS A 30 -19.15 -3.68 10.38
CA LYS A 30 -20.35 -4.43 9.97
C LYS A 30 -20.23 -5.11 8.60
N ARG A 31 -19.32 -4.63 7.73
CA ARG A 31 -19.14 -5.13 6.35
C ARG A 31 -20.42 -5.14 5.52
N ASP A 32 -21.30 -4.17 5.76
CA ASP A 32 -22.66 -4.07 5.20
C ASP A 32 -22.78 -2.96 4.13
N GLY A 33 -21.66 -2.44 3.63
CA GLY A 33 -21.65 -1.51 2.51
C GLY A 33 -22.05 -2.19 1.20
N ARG A 34 -22.38 -1.38 0.20
CA ARG A 34 -22.91 -1.85 -1.09
C ARG A 34 -21.87 -2.59 -1.94
N ASN A 35 -20.63 -2.20 -1.87
CA ASN A 35 -19.56 -2.71 -2.72
C ASN A 35 -18.55 -3.52 -1.90
N ALA A 36 -17.80 -4.38 -2.59
CA ALA A 36 -16.54 -4.92 -2.11
C ALA A 36 -15.40 -4.26 -2.89
N ASN A 37 -14.23 -4.19 -2.30
CA ASN A 37 -13.01 -3.82 -3.01
C ASN A 37 -11.85 -4.76 -2.66
N SER A 38 -10.81 -4.72 -3.47
CA SER A 38 -9.55 -5.41 -3.24
C SER A 38 -8.41 -4.66 -3.93
N ALA A 39 -7.18 -4.88 -3.47
CA ALA A 39 -6.01 -4.37 -4.14
C ALA A 39 -5.59 -5.31 -5.29
N LEU A 40 -5.29 -4.75 -6.45
CA LEU A 40 -4.64 -5.43 -7.57
C LEU A 40 -3.16 -5.09 -7.57
N ILE A 41 -2.31 -6.10 -7.40
CA ILE A 41 -0.88 -5.94 -7.18
C ILE A 41 -0.08 -6.58 -8.30
N VAL A 42 0.88 -5.82 -8.82
CA VAL A 42 1.96 -6.31 -9.67
C VAL A 42 3.26 -6.17 -8.89
N THR A 43 4.03 -7.24 -8.81
CA THR A 43 5.35 -7.20 -8.19
C THR A 43 6.29 -6.36 -9.03
N VAL A 44 6.94 -5.38 -8.41
CA VAL A 44 7.99 -4.57 -9.00
C VAL A 44 9.32 -4.85 -8.30
N THR A 45 10.40 -4.72 -9.03
CA THR A 45 11.77 -4.98 -8.59
C THR A 45 12.62 -3.72 -8.76
N PRO A 46 13.84 -3.68 -8.22
CA PRO A 46 14.75 -2.56 -8.47
C PRO A 46 14.97 -2.23 -9.95
N ASP A 47 14.87 -3.21 -10.84
CA ASP A 47 15.02 -3.00 -12.29
C ASP A 47 13.86 -2.18 -12.89
N ASP A 48 12.68 -2.22 -12.25
CA ASP A 48 11.49 -1.49 -12.68
C ASP A 48 11.49 -0.02 -12.21
N PHE A 49 12.36 0.36 -11.26
CA PHE A 49 12.35 1.70 -10.69
C PHE A 49 12.85 2.78 -11.64
N GLY A 50 13.63 2.41 -12.66
CA GLY A 50 14.20 3.34 -13.66
C GLY A 50 15.35 4.20 -13.13
N GLU A 51 15.70 4.10 -11.86
CA GLU A 51 16.77 4.81 -11.17
C GLU A 51 17.56 3.84 -10.31
N LYS A 52 18.81 4.22 -9.98
CA LYS A 52 19.65 3.46 -9.06
C LYS A 52 19.80 4.19 -7.74
N GLY A 53 19.88 3.44 -6.66
CA GLY A 53 20.13 4.00 -5.33
C GLY A 53 19.15 3.47 -4.29
N VAL A 54 19.48 3.71 -3.03
CA VAL A 54 18.74 3.18 -1.87
C VAL A 54 17.28 3.67 -1.83
N LEU A 55 17.02 4.87 -2.33
CA LEU A 55 15.68 5.48 -2.34
C LEU A 55 14.95 5.38 -3.68
N ALA A 56 15.51 4.67 -4.68
CA ALA A 56 14.91 4.57 -6.02
C ALA A 56 13.47 4.06 -5.99
N GLY A 57 13.16 3.09 -5.12
CA GLY A 57 11.78 2.60 -4.94
C GLY A 57 10.85 3.62 -4.30
N VAL A 58 11.34 4.47 -3.40
CA VAL A 58 10.57 5.58 -2.82
C VAL A 58 10.23 6.60 -3.90
N GLU A 59 11.21 6.96 -4.74
CA GLU A 59 10.99 7.89 -5.85
C GLU A 59 10.06 7.31 -6.91
N PHE A 60 10.10 5.99 -7.14
CA PHE A 60 9.13 5.31 -8.01
C PHE A 60 7.70 5.47 -7.48
N GLN A 61 7.46 5.24 -6.18
CA GLN A 61 6.16 5.46 -5.54
C GLN A 61 5.71 6.92 -5.67
N ARG A 62 6.58 7.88 -5.37
CA ARG A 62 6.29 9.31 -5.49
C ARG A 62 5.94 9.74 -6.90
N ARG A 63 6.61 9.19 -7.92
CA ARG A 63 6.24 9.46 -9.33
C ARG A 63 4.80 9.03 -9.64
N LEU A 64 4.41 7.83 -9.20
CA LEU A 64 3.04 7.32 -9.39
C LEU A 64 2.02 8.19 -8.64
N GLU A 65 2.28 8.52 -7.38
CA GLU A 65 1.39 9.33 -6.55
C GLU A 65 1.25 10.77 -7.10
N SER A 66 2.35 11.39 -7.54
CA SER A 66 2.33 12.71 -8.15
C SER A 66 1.60 12.70 -9.50
N ALA A 67 1.78 11.63 -10.31
CA ALA A 67 1.04 11.47 -11.55
C ALA A 67 -0.47 11.31 -11.28
N ALA A 68 -0.86 10.51 -10.29
CA ALA A 68 -2.24 10.33 -9.88
C ALA A 68 -2.89 11.64 -9.41
N TYR A 69 -2.17 12.43 -8.61
CA TYR A 69 -2.63 13.75 -8.18
C TYR A 69 -2.91 14.67 -9.37
N ARG A 70 -1.97 14.76 -10.33
CA ARG A 70 -2.14 15.59 -11.53
C ARG A 70 -3.26 15.10 -12.41
N LEU A 71 -3.36 13.79 -12.65
CA LEU A 71 -4.38 13.20 -13.51
C LEU A 71 -5.80 13.42 -12.96
N GLY A 72 -5.97 13.33 -11.66
CA GLY A 72 -7.25 13.53 -10.97
C GLY A 72 -7.55 14.98 -10.57
N ASP A 73 -6.64 15.93 -10.84
CA ASP A 73 -6.72 17.31 -10.33
C ASP A 73 -6.97 17.34 -8.81
N GLY A 74 -6.19 16.56 -8.08
CA GLY A 74 -6.29 16.37 -6.63
C GLY A 74 -7.41 15.44 -6.16
N LYS A 75 -8.25 14.92 -7.07
CA LYS A 75 -9.32 13.95 -6.82
C LYS A 75 -8.83 12.54 -7.10
N ILE A 76 -9.48 11.54 -6.52
CA ILE A 76 -9.16 10.12 -6.80
C ILE A 76 -9.45 9.81 -8.27
N PRO A 77 -8.44 9.50 -9.10
CA PRO A 77 -8.67 9.09 -10.48
C PRO A 77 -9.29 7.70 -10.51
N ILE A 78 -10.41 7.58 -11.23
CA ILE A 78 -11.13 6.32 -11.41
C ILE A 78 -11.35 6.01 -12.87
N GLN A 79 -11.41 4.71 -13.20
CA GLN A 79 -11.63 4.19 -14.55
C GLN A 79 -12.39 2.87 -14.48
N MET A 80 -13.34 2.64 -15.40
CA MET A 80 -13.94 1.31 -15.54
C MET A 80 -12.92 0.31 -16.12
N LEU A 81 -12.97 -0.93 -15.68
CA LEU A 81 -12.06 -1.99 -16.13
C LEU A 81 -12.16 -2.22 -17.64
N GLY A 82 -13.36 -2.18 -18.21
CA GLY A 82 -13.56 -2.30 -19.66
C GLY A 82 -12.87 -1.18 -20.46
N ASP A 83 -12.91 0.05 -19.94
CA ASP A 83 -12.23 1.19 -20.56
C ASP A 83 -10.71 1.12 -20.37
N PHE A 84 -10.27 0.64 -19.21
CA PHE A 84 -8.86 0.35 -18.94
C PHE A 84 -8.32 -0.66 -19.95
N ALA A 85 -9.03 -1.76 -20.16
CA ALA A 85 -8.68 -2.79 -21.15
C ALA A 85 -8.63 -2.22 -22.57
N ALA A 86 -9.63 -1.39 -22.94
CA ALA A 86 -9.70 -0.73 -24.22
C ALA A 86 -8.68 0.42 -24.42
N GLY A 87 -7.94 0.79 -23.38
CA GLY A 87 -6.95 1.87 -23.43
C GLY A 87 -7.55 3.27 -23.60
N LYS A 88 -8.81 3.49 -23.20
CA LYS A 88 -9.51 4.77 -23.30
C LYS A 88 -9.96 5.30 -21.94
N ALA A 89 -10.13 6.61 -21.82
CA ALA A 89 -10.65 7.22 -20.60
C ALA A 89 -12.11 6.82 -20.33
N SER A 90 -12.49 6.65 -19.07
CA SER A 90 -13.90 6.56 -18.70
C SER A 90 -14.52 7.96 -18.63
N THR A 91 -15.69 8.11 -19.20
CA THR A 91 -16.48 9.36 -19.20
C THR A 91 -17.79 9.20 -18.43
N THR A 92 -18.23 7.96 -18.23
CA THR A 92 -19.44 7.59 -17.49
C THR A 92 -19.14 6.37 -16.63
N LEU A 93 -19.97 6.12 -15.62
CA LEU A 93 -19.97 4.89 -14.86
C LEU A 93 -21.03 3.92 -15.43
N GLY A 94 -20.82 2.62 -15.18
CA GLY A 94 -21.83 1.58 -15.40
C GLY A 94 -22.78 1.46 -14.21
N ASP A 95 -23.23 0.24 -13.94
CA ASP A 95 -24.16 -0.04 -12.84
C ASP A 95 -23.51 0.09 -11.46
N ILE A 96 -22.18 -0.02 -11.38
CA ILE A 96 -21.46 0.11 -10.12
C ILE A 96 -21.21 1.58 -9.81
N CYS A 97 -21.84 2.06 -8.74
CA CYS A 97 -21.50 3.35 -8.14
C CYS A 97 -20.36 3.14 -7.13
N PRO A 98 -19.17 3.69 -7.36
CA PRO A 98 -18.05 3.54 -6.44
C PRO A 98 -18.39 4.11 -5.06
N ASP A 99 -17.95 3.43 -4.00
CA ASP A 99 -18.01 3.95 -2.64
C ASP A 99 -16.60 4.45 -2.26
N THR A 100 -16.45 5.77 -2.22
CA THR A 100 -15.15 6.42 -1.95
C THR A 100 -15.28 7.46 -0.86
N ARG A 101 -14.23 7.60 -0.06
CA ARG A 101 -14.03 8.70 0.88
C ARG A 101 -13.04 9.68 0.26
N GLY A 102 -13.59 10.69 -0.39
CA GLY A 102 -12.91 11.69 -1.20
C GLY A 102 -13.61 11.88 -2.55
N GLU A 103 -13.38 13.02 -3.18
CA GLU A 103 -13.89 13.28 -4.52
C GLU A 103 -13.19 12.39 -5.55
N THR A 104 -13.92 11.99 -6.58
CA THR A 104 -13.42 11.16 -7.67
C THR A 104 -13.40 11.93 -8.99
N CYS A 105 -12.53 11.51 -9.91
CA CYS A 105 -12.46 12.03 -11.27
C CYS A 105 -12.41 10.85 -12.26
N LEU A 106 -13.40 10.79 -13.16
CA LEU A 106 -13.39 9.83 -14.27
C LEU A 106 -12.29 10.20 -15.26
N THR A 107 -11.37 9.27 -15.51
CA THR A 107 -10.19 9.55 -16.31
C THR A 107 -9.58 8.26 -16.87
N LYS A 108 -8.32 8.30 -17.33
CA LYS A 108 -7.57 7.17 -17.86
C LYS A 108 -6.49 6.72 -16.88
N VAL A 109 -6.90 6.01 -15.83
CA VAL A 109 -5.98 5.47 -14.78
C VAL A 109 -4.83 4.65 -15.37
N ARG A 110 -5.05 3.99 -16.52
CA ARG A 110 -3.99 3.26 -17.24
C ARG A 110 -2.75 4.11 -17.55
N GLU A 111 -2.90 5.42 -17.75
CA GLU A 111 -1.76 6.32 -18.01
C GLU A 111 -0.82 6.53 -16.83
N LEU A 112 -1.27 6.17 -15.62
CA LEU A 112 -0.44 6.25 -14.42
C LEU A 112 0.63 5.14 -14.37
N LEU A 113 0.37 4.03 -15.06
CA LEU A 113 1.12 2.80 -14.90
C LEU A 113 2.02 2.55 -16.12
N PRO A 114 3.26 2.10 -15.90
CA PRO A 114 4.06 1.52 -16.97
C PRO A 114 3.29 0.41 -17.71
N GLU A 115 3.46 0.33 -19.02
CA GLU A 115 2.71 -0.64 -19.84
C GLU A 115 2.87 -2.10 -19.38
N PRO A 116 4.04 -2.60 -18.95
CA PRO A 116 4.15 -3.96 -18.42
C PRO A 116 3.27 -4.19 -17.18
N ILE A 117 3.11 -3.18 -16.32
CA ILE A 117 2.24 -3.26 -15.13
C ILE A 117 0.77 -3.29 -15.55
N SER A 118 0.38 -2.44 -16.51
CA SER A 118 -0.99 -2.41 -17.03
C SER A 118 -1.37 -3.74 -17.69
N ALA A 119 -0.48 -4.32 -18.48
CA ALA A 119 -0.68 -5.62 -19.13
C ALA A 119 -0.83 -6.74 -18.09
N ALA A 120 0.04 -6.76 -17.05
CA ALA A 120 -0.02 -7.75 -15.98
C ALA A 120 -1.31 -7.63 -15.13
N ILE A 121 -1.84 -6.42 -14.94
CA ILE A 121 -3.14 -6.19 -14.28
C ILE A 121 -4.26 -6.84 -15.10
N LEU A 122 -4.29 -6.63 -16.42
CA LEU A 122 -5.32 -7.21 -17.29
C LEU A 122 -5.26 -8.73 -17.31
N GLU A 123 -4.08 -9.31 -17.52
CA GLU A 123 -3.88 -10.77 -17.49
C GLU A 123 -4.29 -11.36 -16.13
N GLY A 124 -3.86 -10.71 -15.04
CA GLY A 124 -4.22 -11.12 -13.69
C GLY A 124 -5.71 -11.07 -13.44
N THR A 125 -6.40 -10.03 -13.90
CA THR A 125 -7.85 -9.87 -13.74
C THR A 125 -8.62 -10.97 -14.47
N GLU A 126 -8.23 -11.30 -15.69
CA GLU A 126 -8.80 -12.43 -16.44
C GLU A 126 -8.57 -13.78 -15.74
N ALA A 127 -7.40 -13.97 -15.15
CA ALA A 127 -7.09 -15.17 -14.39
C ALA A 127 -7.91 -15.28 -13.11
N PHE A 128 -8.19 -14.15 -12.44
CA PHE A 128 -9.04 -14.10 -11.23
C PHE A 128 -10.50 -14.39 -11.56
N GLU A 129 -11.04 -13.94 -12.69
CA GLU A 129 -12.41 -14.23 -13.13
C GLU A 129 -12.72 -15.75 -13.13
N LYS A 130 -11.72 -16.57 -13.47
CA LYS A 130 -11.87 -18.03 -13.47
C LYS A 130 -12.09 -18.62 -12.07
N ARG A 131 -11.76 -17.88 -11.01
CA ARG A 131 -11.86 -18.33 -9.61
C ARG A 131 -12.84 -17.51 -8.77
N ILE A 132 -12.99 -16.25 -9.12
CA ILE A 132 -13.86 -15.29 -8.42
C ILE A 132 -14.80 -14.71 -9.47
N HIS A 133 -15.97 -15.30 -9.59
CA HIS A 133 -16.96 -14.90 -10.59
C HIS A 133 -17.32 -13.41 -10.48
N CYS A 134 -17.44 -12.73 -11.61
CA CYS A 134 -17.67 -11.30 -11.74
C CYS A 134 -16.49 -10.39 -11.27
N PHE A 135 -15.29 -10.95 -11.09
CA PHE A 135 -14.12 -10.14 -10.75
C PHE A 135 -13.69 -9.23 -11.90
N ALA A 136 -13.81 -9.72 -13.15
CA ALA A 136 -13.44 -8.99 -14.36
C ALA A 136 -14.63 -8.28 -15.03
N ARG A 137 -15.65 -7.87 -14.28
CA ARG A 137 -16.77 -7.10 -14.85
C ARG A 137 -16.27 -5.85 -15.57
N PRO A 138 -16.76 -5.55 -16.78
CA PRO A 138 -16.33 -4.36 -17.52
C PRO A 138 -16.60 -3.04 -16.78
N ASP A 139 -17.64 -3.00 -15.95
CA ASP A 139 -18.05 -1.85 -15.14
C ASP A 139 -17.44 -1.84 -13.73
N ALA A 140 -16.57 -2.81 -13.39
CA ALA A 140 -15.77 -2.73 -12.17
C ALA A 140 -14.90 -1.47 -12.20
N VAL A 141 -14.83 -0.76 -11.07
CA VAL A 141 -14.15 0.53 -10.99
C VAL A 141 -12.74 0.35 -10.41
N LEU A 142 -11.74 0.70 -11.21
CA LEU A 142 -10.35 0.83 -10.77
C LEU A 142 -10.13 2.22 -10.20
N SER A 143 -9.52 2.29 -9.03
CA SER A 143 -9.09 3.53 -8.37
C SER A 143 -7.57 3.55 -8.28
N GLY A 144 -6.94 4.61 -8.66
CA GLY A 144 -5.48 4.68 -8.69
C GLY A 144 -4.94 5.82 -7.83
N VAL A 145 -3.81 5.58 -7.25
CA VAL A 145 -2.92 4.40 -7.20
C VAL A 145 -2.74 3.95 -5.76
N GLU A 146 -2.73 2.63 -5.51
CA GLU A 146 -2.27 2.08 -4.22
C GLU A 146 -0.78 1.77 -4.33
N SER A 147 0.06 2.77 -4.09
CA SER A 147 1.51 2.70 -4.25
C SER A 147 2.24 2.13 -3.04
N ARG A 148 1.58 2.08 -1.87
CA ARG A 148 2.20 1.79 -0.58
C ARG A 148 1.80 0.43 -0.03
N THR A 149 2.07 -0.61 -0.79
CA THR A 149 1.74 -1.98 -0.43
C THR A 149 2.82 -2.63 0.45
N SER A 150 4.08 -2.34 0.17
CA SER A 150 5.25 -2.78 0.94
C SER A 150 6.31 -1.69 0.91
N SER A 151 7.15 -1.63 1.95
CA SER A 151 8.26 -0.68 1.96
C SER A 151 9.27 -1.02 0.87
N PRO A 152 9.65 -0.07 0.02
CA PRO A 152 10.68 -0.27 -1.00
C PRO A 152 12.09 -0.22 -0.42
N VAL A 153 12.23 0.02 0.89
CA VAL A 153 13.50 0.09 1.61
C VAL A 153 13.46 -0.79 2.84
N ARG A 154 14.64 -1.24 3.28
CA ARG A 154 14.81 -1.92 4.57
C ARG A 154 15.81 -1.14 5.41
N ILE A 155 15.39 -0.71 6.59
CA ILE A 155 16.27 -0.08 7.57
C ILE A 155 16.94 -1.20 8.36
N LEU A 156 18.26 -1.36 8.20
CA LEU A 156 18.99 -2.47 8.82
C LEU A 156 18.95 -2.41 10.35
N ARG A 157 18.86 -3.57 10.96
CA ARG A 157 18.88 -3.75 12.42
C ARG A 157 19.61 -5.05 12.79
N ASN A 158 20.20 -5.09 13.95
CA ASN A 158 20.92 -6.24 14.48
C ASN A 158 19.97 -7.28 15.11
N GLU A 159 20.52 -8.33 15.72
CA GLU A 159 19.76 -9.39 16.39
C GLU A 159 18.94 -8.89 17.61
N ARG A 160 19.30 -7.73 18.16
CA ARG A 160 18.55 -7.05 19.22
C ARG A 160 17.51 -6.06 18.69
N PHE A 161 17.24 -6.09 17.38
CA PHE A 161 16.31 -5.22 16.65
C PHE A 161 16.69 -3.73 16.65
N GLU A 162 17.90 -3.38 17.08
CA GLU A 162 18.42 -2.01 17.09
C GLU A 162 19.24 -1.74 15.82
N SER A 163 19.05 -0.57 15.22
CA SER A 163 19.84 -0.14 14.06
C SER A 163 21.27 0.27 14.46
N GLU A 164 22.09 0.66 13.51
CA GLU A 164 23.42 1.27 13.78
C GLU A 164 23.29 2.57 14.60
N THR A 165 22.16 3.27 14.49
CA THR A 165 21.85 4.42 15.34
C THR A 165 21.29 3.95 16.66
N ALA A 166 22.01 4.17 17.75
CA ALA A 166 21.59 3.76 19.08
C ALA A 166 20.23 4.35 19.46
N GLY A 167 19.35 3.51 20.02
CA GLY A 167 18.00 3.87 20.41
C GLY A 167 16.97 3.87 19.27
N LEU A 168 17.38 3.62 18.03
CA LEU A 168 16.48 3.48 16.88
C LEU A 168 16.17 2.01 16.62
N TYR A 169 14.89 1.64 16.70
CA TYR A 169 14.38 0.28 16.54
C TYR A 169 13.44 0.16 15.33
N PRO A 170 13.96 -0.06 14.11
CA PRO A 170 13.13 -0.21 12.93
C PRO A 170 12.22 -1.43 13.05
N CYS A 171 10.90 -1.27 12.82
CA CYS A 171 9.96 -2.39 12.88
C CYS A 171 8.80 -2.24 11.90
N GLY A 172 8.13 -3.36 11.67
CA GLY A 172 6.91 -3.42 10.88
C GLY A 172 7.11 -3.20 9.39
N GLU A 173 6.05 -2.79 8.72
CA GLU A 173 5.99 -2.64 7.27
C GLU A 173 6.87 -1.49 6.78
N GLY A 174 6.75 -0.30 7.37
CA GLY A 174 7.51 0.87 6.93
C GLY A 174 9.02 0.71 7.01
N ALA A 175 9.51 -0.14 7.91
CA ALA A 175 10.93 -0.47 8.02
C ALA A 175 11.37 -1.67 7.15
N GLY A 176 10.46 -2.28 6.39
CA GLY A 176 10.73 -3.37 5.47
C GLY A 176 10.81 -4.77 6.10
N TYR A 177 10.20 -4.98 7.27
CA TYR A 177 10.23 -6.28 7.98
C TYR A 177 8.90 -7.04 7.95
N ALA A 178 7.84 -6.45 7.46
CA ALA A 178 6.53 -7.08 7.37
C ALA A 178 5.75 -6.55 6.17
N GLY A 179 4.81 -7.31 5.66
CA GLY A 179 3.95 -6.92 4.53
C GLY A 179 2.46 -7.08 4.84
N GLY A 180 2.07 -7.26 6.09
CA GLY A 180 0.68 -7.40 6.49
C GLY A 180 0.43 -7.03 7.95
N ILE A 181 -0.83 -6.80 8.31
CA ILE A 181 -1.26 -6.31 9.63
C ILE A 181 -0.72 -7.18 10.77
N MET A 182 -0.94 -8.50 10.69
CA MET A 182 -0.51 -9.43 11.75
C MET A 182 1.01 -9.55 11.83
N SER A 183 1.70 -9.65 10.70
CA SER A 183 3.16 -9.75 10.68
C SER A 183 3.82 -8.47 11.21
N ALA A 184 3.28 -7.30 10.88
CA ALA A 184 3.75 -6.02 11.40
C ALA A 184 3.53 -5.90 12.92
N ALA A 185 2.36 -6.32 13.42
CA ALA A 185 2.07 -6.35 14.85
C ALA A 185 3.01 -7.30 15.61
N MET A 186 3.23 -8.50 15.09
CA MET A 186 4.16 -9.48 15.69
C MET A 186 5.60 -8.96 15.71
N ASP A 187 6.05 -8.31 14.65
CA ASP A 187 7.39 -7.72 14.61
C ASP A 187 7.52 -6.58 15.63
N GLY A 188 6.51 -5.71 15.73
CA GLY A 188 6.46 -4.65 16.74
C GLY A 188 6.49 -5.19 18.17
N MET A 189 5.78 -6.29 18.46
CA MET A 189 5.82 -6.96 19.77
C MET A 189 7.24 -7.46 20.10
N LYS A 190 7.90 -8.14 19.15
CA LYS A 190 9.28 -8.62 19.33
C LYS A 190 10.26 -7.48 19.62
N VAL A 191 10.10 -6.36 18.92
CA VAL A 191 10.91 -5.15 19.15
C VAL A 191 10.65 -4.61 20.55
N ALA A 192 9.40 -4.47 20.98
CA ALA A 192 9.03 -3.99 22.30
C ALA A 192 9.62 -4.88 23.42
N GLU A 193 9.61 -6.20 23.24
CA GLU A 193 10.24 -7.15 24.17
C GLU A 193 11.75 -6.93 24.31
N GLN A 194 12.46 -6.65 23.21
CA GLN A 194 13.90 -6.38 23.26
C GLN A 194 14.20 -5.03 23.92
N ILE A 195 13.40 -4.01 23.67
CA ILE A 195 13.50 -2.73 24.34
C ILE A 195 13.30 -2.92 25.86
N ALA A 196 12.27 -3.64 26.27
CA ALA A 196 11.99 -3.93 27.67
C ALA A 196 13.15 -4.68 28.37
N LYS A 197 13.75 -5.68 27.70
CA LYS A 197 14.94 -6.39 28.20
C LYS A 197 16.14 -5.44 28.41
N LYS A 198 16.39 -4.54 27.45
CA LYS A 198 17.47 -3.55 27.55
C LYS A 198 17.27 -2.62 28.73
N PHE A 199 16.07 -2.10 28.94
CA PHE A 199 15.77 -1.22 30.07
C PHE A 199 15.83 -1.95 31.41
N LYS A 200 15.37 -3.19 31.51
CA LYS A 200 15.51 -4.01 32.72
C LYS A 200 16.97 -4.21 33.05
N MET A 201 17.82 -4.57 32.10
CA MET A 201 19.26 -4.75 32.31
C MET A 201 19.92 -3.47 32.83
N LEU A 202 19.59 -2.31 32.28
CA LEU A 202 20.11 -1.01 32.74
C LEU A 202 19.64 -0.67 34.12
N TYR A 203 18.39 -0.99 34.50
CA TYR A 203 17.86 -0.80 35.84
C TYR A 203 18.59 -1.66 36.84
N ASP A 204 18.81 -2.95 36.56
CA ASP A 204 19.51 -3.89 37.43
C ASP A 204 20.99 -3.46 37.67
N ILE A 205 21.67 -2.98 36.61
CA ILE A 205 23.05 -2.45 36.72
C ILE A 205 23.10 -1.21 37.60
N ASN A 206 22.17 -0.26 37.46
CA ASN A 206 22.12 0.95 38.27
C ASN A 206 21.89 0.65 39.75
N ILE A 207 21.02 -0.33 40.09
CA ILE A 207 20.79 -0.75 41.47
C ILE A 207 22.05 -1.39 42.06
N GLN A 208 22.78 -2.20 41.30
CA GLN A 208 24.01 -2.82 41.76
C GLN A 208 25.07 -1.76 42.09
N GLN A 209 25.29 -0.79 41.22
CA GLN A 209 26.22 0.31 41.43
C GLN A 209 25.90 1.19 42.64
N GLN A 210 24.61 1.36 42.98
CA GLN A 210 24.17 2.08 44.17
C GLN A 210 24.37 1.30 45.47
N LYS A 211 24.50 -0.03 45.40
CA LYS A 211 24.78 -0.89 46.58
C LYS A 211 26.26 -1.01 46.87
N ASP A 212 27.12 -0.74 45.89
CA ASP A 212 28.57 -0.86 45.99
C ASP A 212 29.24 0.49 46.35
N THR A 213 28.43 1.56 46.50
CA THR A 213 28.79 2.88 47.03
C THR A 213 28.26 3.09 48.43
#